data_94691d44ab851ff52f06c788886a817b
#
_entry.id   94691d44ab851ff52f06c788886a817b
#
_cell.length_a   1.000
_cell.length_b   1.000
_cell.length_c   1.000
_cell.angle_alpha   90.00
_cell.angle_beta   90.00
_cell.angle_gamma   90.00
#
_symmetry.space_group_name_H-M   'P 1'
#
loop_
_entity.id
_entity.type
_entity.pdbx_description
1 polymer ?
#
loop_
_entity_poly.entity_id
_entity_poly.type
_entity_poly.pdbx_seq_one_letter_code
_entity_poly.pdbx_strand_id
1 'polypeptide(L)'
;MLEFKFDTQLLIDGRNLSEDEIFDYITKNIEGDCLLAVGDESLIKIHFHTNTPWKVLEYAASLGEIYDIVIENMERQEQEIGRASCRERV
;
A
#
# COMPACT_ATOMS: atom_id res chain seq x y z
N MET A 1 0.66 20.39 -0.32
CA MET A 1 0.13 19.46 -1.31
C MET A 1 0.89 18.14 -1.30
N LEU A 2 0.21 17.04 -1.41
CA LEU A 2 0.86 15.74 -1.35
C LEU A 2 1.34 15.32 -2.74
N GLU A 3 2.52 14.77 -2.79
CA GLU A 3 3.07 14.29 -4.04
C GLU A 3 2.42 12.95 -4.40
N PHE A 4 2.19 12.08 -3.42
CA PHE A 4 1.53 10.81 -3.63
C PHE A 4 0.36 10.73 -2.67
N LYS A 5 -0.84 10.55 -3.17
CA LYS A 5 -2.01 10.75 -2.36
C LYS A 5 -2.69 9.52 -1.79
N PHE A 6 -2.34 8.33 -2.27
CA PHE A 6 -2.99 7.13 -1.75
C PHE A 6 -2.06 6.35 -0.83
N ASP A 7 -2.52 6.17 0.41
CA ASP A 7 -1.83 5.33 1.37
C ASP A 7 -2.35 3.91 1.14
N THR A 8 -1.49 3.04 0.64
CA THR A 8 -1.87 1.70 0.24
C THR A 8 -1.24 0.69 1.17
N GLN A 9 -2.06 -0.17 1.77
CA GLN A 9 -1.57 -1.19 2.67
C GLN A 9 -2.25 -2.50 2.36
N LEU A 10 -1.52 -3.59 2.47
CA LEU A 10 -2.09 -4.91 2.24
C LEU A 10 -1.17 -5.98 2.78
N LEU A 11 -1.71 -7.19 2.87
CA LEU A 11 -0.94 -8.36 3.25
C LEU A 11 -0.94 -9.33 2.07
N ILE A 12 0.18 -10.00 1.85
CA ILE A 12 0.32 -11.04 0.82
C ILE A 12 0.60 -12.36 1.50
N ASP A 13 -0.25 -13.35 1.25
CA ASP A 13 -0.06 -14.70 1.78
C ASP A 13 0.39 -15.55 0.60
N GLY A 14 1.60 -16.03 0.64
CA GLY A 14 2.15 -16.77 -0.49
C GLY A 14 3.26 -17.72 -0.10
N ARG A 15 4.12 -18.04 -1.05
CA ARG A 15 5.22 -18.94 -0.81
C ARG A 15 6.47 -18.36 -1.45
N ASN A 16 7.60 -18.56 -0.79
CA ASN A 16 8.89 -18.13 -1.31
C ASN A 16 8.88 -16.62 -1.61
N LEU A 17 8.16 -15.87 -0.78
CA LEU A 17 8.14 -14.43 -0.94
C LEU A 17 9.48 -13.86 -0.47
N SER A 18 9.87 -12.73 -1.03
CA SER A 18 11.13 -12.10 -0.66
C SER A 18 10.92 -10.61 -0.48
N GLU A 19 11.20 -10.12 0.72
CA GLU A 19 11.10 -8.70 0.99
C GLU A 19 11.94 -7.90 0.02
N ASP A 20 13.15 -8.35 -0.25
CA ASP A 20 14.06 -7.62 -1.09
C ASP A 20 13.59 -7.55 -2.53
N GLU A 21 13.08 -8.66 -3.05
CA GLU A 21 12.59 -8.67 -4.42
C GLU A 21 11.37 -7.80 -4.58
N ILE A 22 10.48 -7.85 -3.61
CA ILE A 22 9.26 -7.07 -3.66
C ILE A 22 9.60 -5.58 -3.57
N PHE A 23 10.49 -5.23 -2.66
CA PHE A 23 10.92 -3.85 -2.50
C PHE A 23 11.54 -3.34 -3.80
N ASP A 24 12.42 -4.14 -4.40
CA ASP A 24 13.08 -3.75 -5.63
C ASP A 24 12.08 -3.58 -6.77
N TYR A 25 11.16 -4.51 -6.92
CA TYR A 25 10.19 -4.44 -8.01
C TYR A 25 9.35 -3.16 -7.89
N ILE A 26 8.83 -2.92 -6.71
CA ILE A 26 7.96 -1.76 -6.52
C ILE A 26 8.73 -0.47 -6.73
N THR A 27 9.93 -0.41 -6.18
CA THR A 27 10.75 0.78 -6.33
C THR A 27 11.06 1.09 -7.79
N LYS A 28 11.30 0.06 -8.59
CA LYS A 28 11.68 0.27 -9.97
C LYS A 28 10.51 0.47 -10.92
N ASN A 29 9.35 -0.05 -10.57
CA ASN A 29 8.25 -0.09 -11.51
C ASN A 29 7.03 0.77 -11.14
N ILE A 30 6.93 1.18 -9.89
CA ILE A 30 5.77 1.94 -9.45
C ILE A 30 6.26 3.19 -8.71
N GLU A 31 5.82 4.33 -9.16
CA GLU A 31 6.26 5.58 -8.57
C GLU A 31 5.56 5.82 -7.24
N GLY A 32 6.32 6.18 -6.21
CA GLY A 32 5.74 6.43 -4.90
C GLY A 32 6.83 6.62 -3.88
N ASP A 33 6.43 6.73 -2.61
CA ASP A 33 7.40 6.83 -1.54
C ASP A 33 6.87 6.14 -0.29
N CYS A 34 7.66 6.17 0.78
CA CYS A 34 7.33 5.55 2.06
C CYS A 34 7.06 4.05 1.90
N LEU A 35 7.84 3.40 1.07
CA LEU A 35 7.65 1.97 0.83
C LEU A 35 8.17 1.14 1.98
N LEU A 36 7.35 0.21 2.45
CA LEU A 36 7.72 -0.73 3.48
C LEU A 36 7.24 -2.10 3.03
N ALA A 37 8.13 -3.07 2.98
CA ALA A 37 7.78 -4.44 2.63
C ALA A 37 8.46 -5.33 3.66
N VAL A 38 7.69 -5.83 4.62
CA VAL A 38 8.25 -6.59 5.74
C VAL A 38 7.48 -7.87 5.96
N GLY A 39 8.18 -8.89 6.38
CA GLY A 39 7.58 -10.17 6.66
C GLY A 39 8.54 -11.30 6.40
N ASP A 40 8.01 -12.45 6.06
CA ASP A 40 8.86 -13.60 5.78
C ASP A 40 8.39 -14.23 4.47
N GLU A 41 8.88 -15.44 4.19
CA GLU A 41 8.60 -16.05 2.89
C GLU A 41 7.15 -16.43 2.69
N SER A 42 6.35 -16.45 3.73
CA SER A 42 4.95 -16.85 3.60
C SER A 42 3.97 -15.70 3.80
N LEU A 43 4.39 -14.60 4.39
CA LEU A 43 3.48 -13.49 4.64
C LEU A 43 4.28 -12.19 4.63
N ILE A 44 3.86 -11.27 3.80
CA ILE A 44 4.53 -9.97 3.72
C ILE A 44 3.49 -8.86 3.78
N LYS A 45 3.80 -7.82 4.56
CA LYS A 45 2.96 -6.64 4.63
C LYS A 45 3.60 -5.55 3.80
N ILE A 46 2.78 -4.89 2.99
CA ILE A 46 3.25 -3.78 2.17
C ILE A 46 2.53 -2.50 2.60
N HIS A 47 3.30 -1.42 2.67
CA HIS A 47 2.78 -0.09 2.94
C HIS A 47 3.48 0.81 1.93
N PHE A 48 2.71 1.60 1.16
CA PHE A 48 3.29 2.40 0.10
C PHE A 48 2.39 3.58 -0.21
N HIS A 49 2.98 4.73 -0.41
CA HIS A 49 2.24 5.92 -0.81
C HIS A 49 2.46 6.11 -2.31
N THR A 50 1.38 6.05 -3.08
CA THR A 50 1.48 6.11 -4.53
C THR A 50 0.23 6.73 -5.12
N ASN A 51 0.31 7.18 -6.35
CA ASN A 51 -0.85 7.67 -7.07
C ASN A 51 -1.51 6.57 -7.90
N THR A 52 -0.90 5.38 -7.94
CA THR A 52 -1.43 4.27 -8.72
C THR A 52 -1.53 3.01 -7.88
N PRO A 53 -2.38 3.02 -6.83
CA PRO A 53 -2.43 1.87 -5.93
C PRO A 53 -2.85 0.58 -6.62
N TRP A 54 -3.60 0.66 -7.72
CA TRP A 54 -3.98 -0.55 -8.46
C TRP A 54 -2.78 -1.31 -8.99
N LYS A 55 -1.68 -0.61 -9.27
CA LYS A 55 -0.48 -1.29 -9.75
C LYS A 55 0.15 -2.13 -8.65
N VAL A 56 0.10 -1.64 -7.41
CA VAL A 56 0.61 -2.38 -6.28
C VAL A 56 -0.23 -3.63 -6.06
N LEU A 57 -1.55 -3.48 -6.14
CA LEU A 57 -2.44 -4.61 -5.93
C LEU A 57 -2.25 -5.66 -7.01
N GLU A 58 -2.09 -5.23 -8.25
CA GLU A 58 -1.91 -6.16 -9.36
C GLU A 58 -0.64 -6.97 -9.20
N TYR A 59 0.45 -6.31 -8.85
CA TYR A 59 1.71 -6.99 -8.65
C TYR A 59 1.60 -7.96 -7.46
N ALA A 60 1.05 -7.48 -6.36
CA ALA A 60 0.96 -8.30 -5.15
C ALA A 60 0.07 -9.53 -5.39
N ALA A 61 -1.01 -9.36 -6.13
CA ALA A 61 -1.90 -10.47 -6.41
C ALA A 61 -1.21 -11.55 -7.25
N SER A 62 -0.21 -11.16 -8.02
CA SER A 62 0.53 -12.14 -8.81
C SER A 62 1.46 -12.98 -7.95
N LEU A 63 1.74 -12.56 -6.72
CA LEU A 63 2.64 -13.28 -5.85
C LEU A 63 1.91 -14.21 -4.89
N GLY A 64 0.67 -13.93 -4.59
CA GLY A 64 -0.09 -14.75 -3.66
C GLY A 64 -1.45 -14.14 -3.40
N GLU A 65 -2.07 -14.56 -2.32
CA GLU A 65 -3.40 -14.06 -1.98
C GLU A 65 -3.25 -12.76 -1.21
N ILE A 66 -3.95 -11.72 -1.65
CA ILE A 66 -3.87 -10.44 -0.96
C ILE A 66 -5.12 -10.24 -0.13
N TYR A 67 -4.95 -9.60 1.03
CA TYR A 67 -6.07 -9.35 1.92
C TYR A 67 -5.72 -8.21 2.88
N ASP A 68 -6.70 -7.81 3.70
CA ASP A 68 -6.56 -6.66 4.60
C ASP A 68 -6.10 -5.44 3.81
N ILE A 69 -6.73 -5.23 2.67
CA ILE A 69 -6.35 -4.18 1.75
C ILE A 69 -6.98 -2.87 2.20
N VAL A 70 -6.14 -1.85 2.35
CA VAL A 70 -6.61 -0.53 2.74
C VAL A 70 -5.99 0.47 1.77
N ILE A 71 -6.83 1.28 1.15
CA ILE A 71 -6.35 2.36 0.28
C ILE A 71 -7.08 3.60 0.74
N GLU A 72 -6.32 4.58 1.24
CA GLU A 72 -6.88 5.80 1.75
C GLU A 72 -6.37 6.99 0.96
N ASN A 73 -7.26 7.89 0.61
CA ASN A 73 -6.90 9.09 -0.10
C ASN A 73 -6.51 10.13 0.94
N MET A 74 -5.19 10.30 1.11
CA MET A 74 -4.68 11.18 2.15
C MET A 74 -5.00 12.64 1.87
N GLU A 75 -5.12 13.00 0.60
CA GLU A 75 -5.45 14.36 0.25
C GLU A 75 -6.88 14.69 0.70
N ARG A 76 -7.79 13.74 0.54
CA ARG A 76 -9.15 13.93 1.00
C ARG A 76 -9.20 13.98 2.53
N GLN A 77 -8.41 13.15 3.19
CA GLN A 77 -8.34 13.18 4.64
C GLN A 77 -7.84 14.53 5.13
N GLU A 78 -6.86 15.09 4.46
CA GLU A 78 -6.31 16.35 4.85
C GLU A 78 -7.36 17.45 4.69
N GLN A 79 -8.12 17.41 3.60
CA GLN A 79 -9.14 18.40 3.36
C GLN A 79 -10.30 18.27 4.35
N GLU A 80 -10.55 17.09 4.84
CA GLU A 80 -11.67 16.82 5.71
C GLU A 80 -11.37 16.95 7.19
N ILE A 81 -10.15 17.25 7.55
CA ILE A 81 -9.79 17.33 8.94
C ILE A 81 -10.65 18.29 9.73
N GLY A 82 -11.05 19.39 9.16
CA GLY A 82 -11.85 20.36 9.86
C GLY A 82 -13.22 19.86 10.26
N ARG A 83 -13.70 18.79 9.66
CA ARG A 83 -14.99 18.21 10.00
C ARG A 83 -14.84 16.74 10.26
N ALA A 84 -13.65 16.36 10.67
CA ALA A 84 -13.38 14.96 10.85
C ALA A 84 -14.20 14.33 11.93
N SER A 85 -14.58 15.07 12.90
CA SER A 85 -15.36 14.49 13.98
C SER A 85 -16.65 13.87 13.45
N CYS A 86 -17.11 14.34 12.34
CA CYS A 86 -18.31 13.78 11.79
C CYS A 86 -18.08 12.47 11.12
N ARG A 87 -16.85 12.22 10.79
CA ARG A 87 -16.62 11.05 10.04
C ARG A 87 -16.13 9.93 10.77
N GLU A 88 -15.85 10.13 11.89
CA GLU A 88 -15.29 9.13 12.52
C GLU A 88 -15.87 8.03 12.45
N ARG A 89 -16.48 7.78 12.10
CA ARG A 89 -16.86 6.63 11.85
C ARG A 89 -16.63 5.73 11.63
N VAL A 90 -16.58 5.61 11.45
CA VAL A 90 -16.52 4.81 11.09
C VAL A 90 -16.09 4.18 11.16
#